data_ef105d3a13a98729a69df7dcde6489d2
#
_entry.id   ef105d3a13a98729a69df7dcde6489d2
#
_cell.length_a   1.000
_cell.length_b   1.000
_cell.length_c   1.000
_cell.angle_alpha   90.00
_cell.angle_beta   90.00
_cell.angle_gamma   90.00
#
_symmetry.space_group_name_H-M   'P 1'
#
loop_
_entity.id
_entity.type
_entity.pdbx_description
1 polymer ?
#
loop_
_entity_poly.entity_id
_entity_poly.type
_entity_poly.pdbx_seq_one_letter_code
_entity_poly.pdbx_strand_id
1 'polypeptide(L)'
;MFGQINHFLFLLFSFFFPLSVALGNLLIIIISVLWLFSGKLKEKFHLIKANKFAMACIYFFVLHIISLLWTEDFYKGLERTKKMLEFGIYIPILLSFIKIKNIEKYLTMFLISIGIMVLTSYLIFFELIAPTKGSTINDPTPFMSHITYTPMIAIGFYLSSRFLLSMDSISMKNNKAMTIFLVFISISSFINVFMTEGRAGYVILFILLSLLFFQAFGTNLKAIFLSIVSIAIVFFAAYLSSPTFKQKIQSTFDVTNNFSNIQNSSIGKRLIMADISIEIFKENFLFGTGVGDFEDDYKKIMLKKKLNNEIYTDIASSTKNPHSFYLLVAAELGFVGLLFLGYLFFAHFKLALTHKSMFKKDILISIGICFLALNFSDSYFLGHFSSFLYLFFVSLLLSERA
;
A
#
# COMPACT_ATOMS: atom_id res chain seq x y z
N MET A 1 23.31 14.39 18.96
CA MET A 1 22.09 15.22 19.01
C MET A 1 21.17 14.96 17.80
N PHE A 2 21.54 15.29 16.56
CA PHE A 2 20.68 15.12 15.37
C PHE A 2 20.12 13.71 15.16
N GLY A 3 20.92 12.65 15.40
CA GLY A 3 20.46 11.29 15.26
C GLY A 3 19.32 10.91 16.24
N GLN A 4 19.39 11.38 17.49
CA GLN A 4 18.34 11.14 18.48
C GLN A 4 17.06 11.89 18.14
N ILE A 5 17.18 13.13 17.65
CA ILE A 5 16.02 13.93 17.20
C ILE A 5 15.33 13.24 16.02
N ASN A 6 16.10 12.78 15.02
CA ASN A 6 15.53 12.08 13.87
C ASN A 6 14.83 10.76 14.26
N HIS A 7 15.37 10.00 15.22
CA HIS A 7 14.70 8.82 15.75
C HIS A 7 13.38 9.16 16.45
N PHE A 8 13.35 10.23 17.24
CA PHE A 8 12.14 10.70 17.88
C PHE A 8 11.09 11.16 16.86
N LEU A 9 11.50 11.93 15.85
CA LEU A 9 10.61 12.37 14.78
C LEU A 9 10.07 11.18 13.94
N PHE A 10 10.89 10.16 13.70
CA PHE A 10 10.43 8.96 13.00
C PHE A 10 9.48 8.13 13.87
N LEU A 11 9.63 8.16 15.20
CA LEU A 11 8.65 7.57 16.13
C LEU A 11 7.31 8.31 16.05
N LEU A 12 7.33 9.64 16.03
CA LEU A 12 6.13 10.46 15.81
C LEU A 12 5.53 10.20 14.41
N PHE A 13 6.37 10.10 13.38
CA PHE A 13 5.90 9.73 12.05
C PHE A 13 5.17 8.39 12.07
N SER A 14 5.71 7.36 12.73
CA SER A 14 5.10 6.04 12.86
C SER A 14 3.68 6.08 13.46
N PHE A 15 3.45 7.03 14.37
CA PHE A 15 2.15 7.24 14.99
C PHE A 15 1.20 8.10 14.14
N PHE A 16 1.69 9.19 13.54
CA PHE A 16 0.81 10.18 12.91
C PHE A 16 0.47 9.90 11.46
N PHE A 17 1.33 9.19 10.68
CA PHE A 17 1.06 9.02 9.25
C PHE A 17 -0.23 8.25 8.95
N PRO A 18 -0.69 7.26 9.77
CA PRO A 18 -1.98 6.63 9.53
C PRO A 18 -3.18 7.53 9.82
N LEU A 19 -3.00 8.54 10.68
CA LEU A 19 -4.07 9.44 11.13
C LEU A 19 -4.16 10.72 10.31
N SER A 20 -3.04 11.20 9.75
CA SER A 20 -2.97 12.48 9.05
C SER A 20 -1.86 12.54 8.02
N VAL A 21 -2.24 12.71 6.75
CA VAL A 21 -1.30 12.95 5.64
C VAL A 21 -0.48 14.22 5.87
N ALA A 22 -1.11 15.28 6.39
CA ALA A 22 -0.43 16.56 6.61
C ALA A 22 0.70 16.43 7.65
N LEU A 23 0.43 15.75 8.78
CA LEU A 23 1.44 15.49 9.80
C LEU A 23 2.52 14.53 9.30
N GLY A 24 2.15 13.49 8.53
CA GLY A 24 3.10 12.59 7.91
C GLY A 24 4.07 13.33 6.98
N ASN A 25 3.55 14.17 6.08
CA ASN A 25 4.37 15.01 5.20
C ASN A 25 5.27 15.97 5.98
N LEU A 26 4.73 16.67 6.96
CA LEU A 26 5.50 17.59 7.77
C LEU A 26 6.69 16.90 8.45
N LEU A 27 6.45 15.77 9.09
CA LEU A 27 7.47 15.02 9.81
C LEU A 27 8.56 14.48 8.89
N ILE A 28 8.19 13.91 7.72
CA ILE A 28 9.18 13.38 6.79
C ILE A 28 10.03 14.47 6.16
N ILE A 29 9.46 15.66 5.90
CA ILE A 29 10.19 16.83 5.42
C ILE A 29 11.18 17.30 6.49
N ILE A 30 10.74 17.44 7.76
CA ILE A 30 11.64 17.86 8.87
C ILE A 30 12.77 16.85 9.03
N ILE A 31 12.49 15.53 9.01
CA ILE A 31 13.50 14.49 9.07
C ILE A 31 14.52 14.66 7.94
N SER A 32 14.05 14.90 6.71
CA SER A 32 14.90 15.05 5.52
C SER A 32 15.79 16.31 5.62
N VAL A 33 15.25 17.42 6.09
CA VAL A 33 16.00 18.66 6.30
C VAL A 33 17.07 18.46 7.37
N LEU A 34 16.72 17.88 8.52
CA LEU A 34 17.69 17.59 9.59
C LEU A 34 18.75 16.58 9.15
N TRP A 35 18.40 15.64 8.28
CA TRP A 35 19.36 14.71 7.68
C TRP A 35 20.42 15.46 6.86
N LEU A 36 20.05 16.46 6.06
CA LEU A 36 20.99 17.29 5.31
C LEU A 36 21.96 18.03 6.22
N PHE A 37 21.46 18.64 7.31
CA PHE A 37 22.27 19.42 8.25
C PHE A 37 23.04 18.59 9.28
N SER A 38 22.79 17.28 9.40
CA SER A 38 23.47 16.44 10.40
C SER A 38 24.91 16.04 10.03
N GLY A 39 25.49 16.59 8.97
CA GLY A 39 26.87 16.35 8.51
C GLY A 39 27.09 14.95 7.91
N LYS A 40 28.35 14.60 7.65
CA LYS A 40 28.78 13.29 7.15
C LYS A 40 28.09 12.87 5.81
N LEU A 41 27.78 13.81 4.93
CA LEU A 41 27.04 13.56 3.70
C LEU A 41 27.70 12.47 2.83
N LYS A 42 29.07 12.48 2.71
CA LYS A 42 29.79 11.45 1.93
C LYS A 42 29.50 10.04 2.45
N GLU A 43 29.54 9.83 3.78
CA GLU A 43 29.24 8.53 4.40
C GLU A 43 27.78 8.12 4.13
N LYS A 44 26.84 9.04 4.26
CA LYS A 44 25.41 8.80 4.00
C LYS A 44 25.13 8.44 2.56
N PHE A 45 25.72 9.16 1.61
CA PHE A 45 25.61 8.82 0.18
C PHE A 45 26.25 7.46 -0.14
N HIS A 46 27.36 7.12 0.55
CA HIS A 46 27.94 5.79 0.40
C HIS A 46 26.99 4.69 0.88
N LEU A 47 26.31 4.88 2.03
CA LEU A 47 25.31 3.96 2.55
C LEU A 47 24.12 3.80 1.59
N ILE A 48 23.63 4.90 1.00
CA ILE A 48 22.55 4.86 0.00
C ILE A 48 23.01 4.03 -1.23
N LYS A 49 24.20 4.30 -1.76
CA LYS A 49 24.74 3.57 -2.92
C LYS A 49 24.98 2.09 -2.64
N ALA A 50 25.37 1.73 -1.42
CA ALA A 50 25.55 0.34 -1.00
C ALA A 50 24.22 -0.43 -0.88
N ASN A 51 23.11 0.26 -0.62
CA ASN A 51 21.79 -0.36 -0.49
C ASN A 51 21.10 -0.52 -1.85
N LYS A 52 21.02 -1.77 -2.35
CA LYS A 52 20.44 -2.07 -3.67
C LYS A 52 18.97 -1.67 -3.80
N PHE A 53 18.21 -1.73 -2.71
CA PHE A 53 16.80 -1.30 -2.72
C PHE A 53 16.68 0.23 -2.80
N ALA A 54 17.51 0.97 -2.07
CA ALA A 54 17.56 2.43 -2.19
C ALA A 54 17.91 2.85 -3.61
N MET A 55 18.88 2.17 -4.26
CA MET A 55 19.25 2.45 -5.64
C MET A 55 18.11 2.11 -6.62
N ALA A 56 17.38 1.02 -6.40
CA ALA A 56 16.21 0.69 -7.22
C ALA A 56 15.12 1.76 -7.13
N CYS A 57 14.85 2.28 -5.92
CA CYS A 57 13.93 3.38 -5.71
C CYS A 57 14.39 4.67 -6.45
N ILE A 58 15.68 5.02 -6.35
CA ILE A 58 16.24 6.17 -7.05
C ILE A 58 16.14 6.01 -8.56
N TYR A 59 16.48 4.84 -9.12
CA TYR A 59 16.39 4.59 -10.56
C TYR A 59 14.95 4.71 -11.06
N PHE A 60 13.98 4.17 -10.31
CA PHE A 60 12.57 4.31 -10.68
C PHE A 60 12.11 5.78 -10.66
N PHE A 61 12.55 6.55 -9.66
CA PHE A 61 12.26 7.99 -9.59
C PHE A 61 12.95 8.79 -10.72
N VAL A 62 14.22 8.51 -11.00
CA VAL A 62 14.98 9.18 -12.08
C VAL A 62 14.32 8.91 -13.43
N LEU A 63 13.77 7.71 -13.65
CA LEU A 63 13.01 7.43 -14.87
C LEU A 63 11.78 8.35 -15.01
N HIS A 64 11.07 8.66 -13.93
CA HIS A 64 9.96 9.63 -13.97
C HIS A 64 10.45 11.04 -14.32
N ILE A 65 11.62 11.46 -13.81
CA ILE A 65 12.22 12.75 -14.18
C ILE A 65 12.62 12.76 -15.65
N ILE A 66 13.27 11.72 -16.15
CA ILE A 66 13.71 11.61 -17.52
C ILE A 66 12.50 11.62 -18.47
N SER A 67 11.39 10.98 -18.09
CA SER A 67 10.17 10.92 -18.91
C SER A 67 9.49 12.28 -19.10
N LEU A 68 9.80 13.29 -18.28
CA LEU A 68 9.36 14.67 -18.50
C LEU A 68 9.93 15.28 -19.81
N LEU A 69 10.95 14.67 -20.41
CA LEU A 69 11.54 15.17 -21.67
C LEU A 69 10.65 14.91 -22.89
N TRP A 70 9.72 13.95 -22.80
CA TRP A 70 8.78 13.62 -23.91
C TRP A 70 7.31 13.69 -23.51
N THR A 71 6.99 14.15 -22.30
CA THR A 71 5.60 14.36 -21.86
C THR A 71 4.98 15.56 -22.58
N GLU A 72 3.72 15.45 -23.02
CA GLU A 72 2.98 16.53 -23.67
C GLU A 72 2.56 17.60 -22.65
N ASP A 73 2.10 17.19 -21.44
CA ASP A 73 1.71 18.10 -20.35
C ASP A 73 2.74 18.09 -19.21
N PHE A 74 3.75 18.97 -19.34
CA PHE A 74 4.81 19.09 -18.35
C PHE A 74 4.32 19.35 -16.91
N TYR A 75 3.23 20.11 -16.73
CA TYR A 75 2.71 20.41 -15.39
C TYR A 75 2.09 19.17 -14.73
N LYS A 76 1.27 18.40 -15.47
CA LYS A 76 0.74 17.12 -14.98
C LYS A 76 1.87 16.12 -14.71
N GLY A 77 2.85 16.07 -15.59
CA GLY A 77 4.07 15.25 -15.41
C GLY A 77 4.81 15.59 -14.12
N LEU A 78 5.01 16.88 -13.86
CA LEU A 78 5.65 17.35 -12.62
C LEU A 78 4.83 17.00 -11.37
N GLU A 79 3.51 17.15 -11.40
CA GLU A 79 2.63 16.72 -10.30
C GLU A 79 2.73 15.21 -10.04
N ARG A 80 2.79 14.41 -11.09
CA ARG A 80 2.96 12.95 -10.99
C ARG A 80 4.32 12.59 -10.41
N THR A 81 5.38 13.24 -10.91
CA THR A 81 6.75 13.03 -10.43
C THR A 81 6.92 13.42 -8.95
N LYS A 82 6.26 14.49 -8.49
CA LYS A 82 6.24 14.86 -7.07
C LYS A 82 5.71 13.75 -6.17
N LYS A 83 4.74 12.95 -6.61
CA LYS A 83 4.21 11.81 -5.85
C LYS A 83 5.21 10.65 -5.73
N MET A 84 6.29 10.65 -6.52
CA MET A 84 7.36 9.66 -6.46
C MET A 84 8.54 10.10 -5.57
N LEU A 85 8.45 11.26 -4.89
CA LEU A 85 9.49 11.72 -3.94
C LEU A 85 9.71 10.72 -2.79
N GLU A 86 8.69 9.97 -2.41
CA GLU A 86 8.81 8.90 -1.42
C GLU A 86 9.88 7.90 -1.81
N PHE A 87 9.94 7.51 -3.09
CA PHE A 87 10.91 6.56 -3.62
C PHE A 87 12.28 7.21 -3.86
N GLY A 88 12.29 8.38 -4.51
CA GLY A 88 13.54 9.02 -4.92
C GLY A 88 14.33 9.65 -3.79
N ILE A 89 13.66 10.14 -2.76
CA ILE A 89 14.26 10.96 -1.71
C ILE A 89 14.04 10.35 -0.33
N TYR A 90 12.79 10.13 0.09
CA TYR A 90 12.52 9.82 1.49
C TYR A 90 12.98 8.41 1.89
N ILE A 91 12.70 7.38 1.09
CA ILE A 91 13.18 6.01 1.36
C ILE A 91 14.71 5.95 1.41
N PRO A 92 15.49 6.46 0.40
CA PRO A 92 16.94 6.49 0.47
C PRO A 92 17.51 7.22 1.69
N ILE A 93 16.93 8.38 2.04
CA ILE A 93 17.34 9.13 3.25
C ILE A 93 17.14 8.28 4.49
N LEU A 94 15.95 7.72 4.69
CA LEU A 94 15.61 6.93 5.87
C LEU A 94 16.52 5.70 5.99
N LEU A 95 16.76 4.99 4.90
CA LEU A 95 17.64 3.81 4.87
C LEU A 95 19.09 4.14 5.22
N SER A 96 19.53 5.39 5.02
CA SER A 96 20.91 5.79 5.30
C SER A 96 21.21 6.12 6.76
N PHE A 97 20.18 6.44 7.58
CA PHE A 97 20.43 6.86 8.97
C PHE A 97 19.70 6.02 10.02
N ILE A 98 18.67 5.26 9.65
CA ILE A 98 17.91 4.46 10.60
C ILE A 98 18.75 3.25 11.03
N LYS A 99 19.47 3.39 12.14
CA LYS A 99 20.07 2.27 12.90
C LYS A 99 19.17 1.95 14.07
N ILE A 100 18.17 1.12 13.84
CA ILE A 100 17.13 0.90 14.86
C ILE A 100 17.48 -0.32 15.70
N LYS A 101 17.82 -0.07 16.97
CA LYS A 101 18.00 -1.13 17.98
C LYS A 101 16.65 -1.68 18.48
N ASN A 102 15.57 -0.88 18.47
CA ASN A 102 14.28 -1.21 19.07
C ASN A 102 13.15 -0.98 18.06
N ILE A 103 13.09 -1.80 17.01
CA ILE A 103 12.06 -1.76 15.96
C ILE A 103 10.66 -1.87 16.54
N GLU A 104 10.51 -2.65 17.61
CA GLU A 104 9.24 -2.92 18.27
C GLU A 104 8.53 -1.61 18.70
N LYS A 105 9.28 -0.59 19.11
CA LYS A 105 8.69 0.70 19.51
C LYS A 105 7.96 1.40 18.35
N TYR A 106 8.55 1.39 17.17
CA TYR A 106 7.97 2.04 15.99
C TYR A 106 6.76 1.26 15.47
N LEU A 107 6.85 -0.08 15.46
CA LEU A 107 5.74 -0.94 15.09
C LEU A 107 4.60 -0.82 16.11
N THR A 108 4.90 -0.68 17.41
CA THR A 108 3.90 -0.44 18.46
C THR A 108 3.22 0.92 18.27
N MET A 109 3.94 2.00 17.95
CA MET A 109 3.34 3.31 17.65
C MET A 109 2.39 3.24 16.46
N PHE A 110 2.76 2.52 15.41
CA PHE A 110 1.87 2.24 14.29
C PHE A 110 0.62 1.46 14.74
N LEU A 111 0.77 0.41 15.56
CA LEU A 111 -0.37 -0.36 16.07
C LEU A 111 -1.28 0.45 17.00
N ILE A 112 -0.75 1.41 17.77
CA ILE A 112 -1.56 2.33 18.56
C ILE A 112 -2.42 3.21 17.63
N SER A 113 -1.87 3.70 16.52
CA SER A 113 -2.64 4.44 15.52
C SER A 113 -3.74 3.59 14.90
N ILE A 114 -3.42 2.33 14.56
CA ILE A 114 -4.43 1.36 14.09
C ILE A 114 -5.55 1.19 15.13
N GLY A 115 -5.19 1.09 16.41
CA GLY A 115 -6.17 1.01 17.49
C GLY A 115 -7.10 2.23 17.55
N ILE A 116 -6.57 3.43 17.38
CA ILE A 116 -7.37 4.67 17.31
C ILE A 116 -8.28 4.65 16.08
N MET A 117 -7.77 4.25 14.91
CA MET A 117 -8.56 4.16 13.69
C MET A 117 -9.72 3.18 13.85
N VAL A 118 -9.45 1.98 14.36
CA VAL A 118 -10.46 0.93 14.60
C VAL A 118 -11.49 1.37 15.63
N LEU A 119 -11.04 1.96 16.75
CA LEU A 119 -11.95 2.49 17.78
C LEU A 119 -12.86 3.59 17.20
N THR A 120 -12.30 4.54 16.46
CA THR A 120 -13.10 5.60 15.82
C THR A 120 -14.10 5.01 14.82
N SER A 121 -13.70 3.98 14.06
CA SER A 121 -14.59 3.25 13.15
C SER A 121 -15.76 2.60 13.88
N TYR A 122 -15.53 1.94 15.02
CA TYR A 122 -16.60 1.37 15.84
C TYR A 122 -17.54 2.46 16.42
N LEU A 123 -16.97 3.59 16.89
CA LEU A 123 -17.79 4.70 17.39
C LEU A 123 -18.72 5.27 16.31
N ILE A 124 -18.27 5.36 15.06
CA ILE A 124 -19.10 5.75 13.91
C ILE A 124 -20.16 4.69 13.62
N PHE A 125 -19.77 3.42 13.56
CA PHE A 125 -20.68 2.31 13.26
C PHE A 125 -21.83 2.19 14.26
N PHE A 126 -21.55 2.38 15.55
CA PHE A 126 -22.56 2.38 16.63
C PHE A 126 -23.24 3.75 16.82
N GLU A 127 -23.03 4.70 15.91
CA GLU A 127 -23.64 6.04 15.92
C GLU A 127 -23.34 6.87 17.18
N LEU A 128 -22.22 6.54 17.87
CA LEU A 128 -21.77 7.28 19.06
C LEU A 128 -21.09 8.59 18.71
N ILE A 129 -20.55 8.71 17.49
CA ILE A 129 -20.00 9.93 16.91
C ILE A 129 -20.46 10.09 15.45
N ALA A 130 -20.53 11.31 14.98
CA ALA A 130 -20.85 11.58 13.57
C ALA A 130 -19.77 11.05 12.63
N PRO A 131 -20.13 10.56 11.40
CA PRO A 131 -19.18 10.16 10.41
C PRO A 131 -18.20 11.29 10.06
N THR A 132 -16.92 10.95 9.91
CA THR A 132 -15.90 11.88 9.44
C THR A 132 -16.01 12.11 7.92
N LYS A 133 -15.33 13.14 7.38
CA LYS A 133 -15.37 13.43 5.95
C LYS A 133 -15.01 12.22 5.12
N GLY A 134 -15.92 11.76 4.26
CA GLY A 134 -15.73 10.62 3.36
C GLY A 134 -16.07 9.27 3.96
N SER A 135 -16.49 9.19 5.22
CA SER A 135 -17.05 7.98 5.84
C SER A 135 -18.56 8.05 5.96
N THR A 136 -19.21 6.91 6.16
CA THR A 136 -20.64 6.77 6.45
C THR A 136 -20.83 5.74 7.56
N ILE A 137 -22.05 5.61 8.10
CA ILE A 137 -22.36 4.57 9.09
C ILE A 137 -22.12 3.17 8.48
N ASN A 138 -22.49 2.97 7.21
CA ASN A 138 -22.34 1.70 6.51
C ASN A 138 -20.90 1.45 5.99
N ASP A 139 -20.07 2.48 5.91
CA ASP A 139 -18.66 2.41 5.54
C ASP A 139 -17.85 3.30 6.50
N PRO A 140 -17.66 2.85 7.75
CA PRO A 140 -17.07 3.64 8.84
C PRO A 140 -15.53 3.67 8.72
N THR A 141 -15.03 4.43 7.75
CA THR A 141 -13.60 4.55 7.43
C THR A 141 -13.06 5.95 7.79
N PRO A 142 -12.75 6.20 9.09
CA PRO A 142 -12.22 7.48 9.53
C PRO A 142 -10.86 7.78 8.91
N PHE A 143 -10.55 9.08 8.77
CA PHE A 143 -9.27 9.63 8.33
C PHE A 143 -8.92 9.45 6.85
N MET A 144 -9.42 8.39 6.17
CA MET A 144 -9.10 8.09 4.77
C MET A 144 -10.23 7.28 4.11
N SER A 145 -10.20 7.15 2.78
CA SER A 145 -11.18 6.31 2.06
C SER A 145 -10.99 4.82 2.34
N HIS A 146 -12.05 4.02 2.19
CA HIS A 146 -12.01 2.56 2.34
C HIS A 146 -10.96 1.86 1.46
N ILE A 147 -10.62 2.45 0.31
CA ILE A 147 -9.58 1.92 -0.58
C ILE A 147 -8.24 1.78 0.16
N THR A 148 -7.87 2.75 0.99
CA THR A 148 -6.60 2.73 1.74
C THR A 148 -6.81 2.23 3.17
N TYR A 149 -7.94 2.56 3.79
CA TYR A 149 -8.26 2.19 5.17
C TYR A 149 -8.25 0.67 5.37
N THR A 150 -9.05 -0.06 4.59
CA THR A 150 -9.26 -1.50 4.81
C THR A 150 -7.97 -2.32 4.65
N PRO A 151 -7.11 -2.10 3.63
CA PRO A 151 -5.79 -2.75 3.55
C PRO A 151 -4.87 -2.38 4.73
N MET A 152 -4.91 -1.14 5.21
CA MET A 152 -4.08 -0.70 6.35
C MET A 152 -4.50 -1.41 7.63
N ILE A 153 -5.81 -1.57 7.88
CA ILE A 153 -6.34 -2.33 9.03
C ILE A 153 -6.00 -3.82 8.90
N ALA A 154 -6.08 -4.41 7.70
CA ALA A 154 -5.66 -5.80 7.48
C ALA A 154 -4.17 -6.02 7.78
N ILE A 155 -3.29 -5.04 7.45
CA ILE A 155 -1.87 -5.06 7.83
C ILE A 155 -1.72 -4.90 9.35
N GLY A 156 -2.55 -4.10 10.00
CA GLY A 156 -2.59 -3.98 11.47
C GLY A 156 -2.95 -5.30 12.16
N PHE A 157 -3.96 -6.01 11.65
CA PHE A 157 -4.29 -7.38 12.07
C PHE A 157 -3.09 -8.32 11.93
N TYR A 158 -2.48 -8.35 10.75
CA TYR A 158 -1.34 -9.22 10.48
C TYR A 158 -0.16 -8.91 11.42
N LEU A 159 0.20 -7.65 11.57
CA LEU A 159 1.33 -7.24 12.38
C LEU A 159 1.12 -7.60 13.86
N SER A 160 -0.05 -7.31 14.42
CA SER A 160 -0.36 -7.68 15.82
C SER A 160 -0.35 -9.20 16.04
N SER A 161 -0.91 -9.98 15.09
CA SER A 161 -0.88 -11.43 15.13
C SER A 161 0.54 -12.00 15.01
N ARG A 162 1.38 -11.40 14.13
CA ARG A 162 2.78 -11.80 13.96
C ARG A 162 3.63 -11.50 15.19
N PHE A 163 3.34 -10.38 15.89
CA PHE A 163 3.94 -10.10 17.21
C PHE A 163 3.57 -11.18 18.22
N LEU A 164 2.30 -11.55 18.34
CA LEU A 164 1.84 -12.61 19.25
C LEU A 164 2.54 -13.94 19.00
N LEU A 165 2.69 -14.34 17.73
CA LEU A 165 3.40 -15.56 17.34
C LEU A 165 4.92 -15.51 17.59
N SER A 166 5.49 -14.32 17.83
CA SER A 166 6.94 -14.11 18.02
C SER A 166 7.32 -13.69 19.43
N MET A 167 6.39 -13.61 20.37
CA MET A 167 6.65 -13.07 21.72
C MET A 167 7.78 -13.77 22.46
N ASP A 168 8.02 -15.06 22.18
CA ASP A 168 9.11 -15.83 22.78
C ASP A 168 10.51 -15.39 22.30
N SER A 169 10.59 -14.82 21.10
CA SER A 169 11.84 -14.35 20.48
C SER A 169 12.08 -12.85 20.60
N ILE A 170 11.12 -12.08 21.16
CA ILE A 170 11.18 -10.63 21.34
C ILE A 170 11.25 -10.34 22.83
N SER A 171 11.91 -9.23 23.22
CA SER A 171 12.09 -8.82 24.64
C SER A 171 10.80 -8.53 25.41
N MET A 172 9.64 -8.87 24.87
CA MET A 172 8.30 -8.58 25.42
C MET A 172 7.61 -9.79 26.06
N LYS A 173 8.31 -10.93 26.22
CA LYS A 173 7.79 -12.24 26.67
C LYS A 173 6.92 -12.22 27.92
N ASN A 174 7.10 -11.28 28.84
CA ASN A 174 6.38 -11.25 30.13
C ASN A 174 5.47 -10.01 30.29
N ASN A 175 5.24 -9.23 29.24
CA ASN A 175 4.40 -8.03 29.33
C ASN A 175 2.93 -8.35 29.04
N LYS A 176 2.16 -8.71 30.11
CA LYS A 176 0.72 -9.03 30.02
C LYS A 176 -0.10 -7.88 29.36
N ALA A 177 0.23 -6.62 29.67
CA ALA A 177 -0.48 -5.48 29.10
C ALA A 177 -0.28 -5.40 27.57
N MET A 178 0.95 -5.63 27.09
CA MET A 178 1.24 -5.68 25.66
C MET A 178 0.53 -6.86 24.98
N THR A 179 0.49 -8.03 25.61
CA THR A 179 -0.25 -9.19 25.07
C THR A 179 -1.73 -8.86 24.91
N ILE A 180 -2.38 -8.30 25.94
CA ILE A 180 -3.78 -7.90 25.90
C ILE A 180 -4.02 -6.87 24.80
N PHE A 181 -3.14 -5.86 24.69
CA PHE A 181 -3.20 -4.87 23.62
C PHE A 181 -3.12 -5.51 22.23
N LEU A 182 -2.15 -6.39 21.98
CA LEU A 182 -1.97 -7.05 20.69
C LEU A 182 -3.15 -7.95 20.33
N VAL A 183 -3.70 -8.71 21.28
CA VAL A 183 -4.91 -9.53 21.10
C VAL A 183 -6.11 -8.64 20.77
N PHE A 184 -6.29 -7.55 21.50
CA PHE A 184 -7.37 -6.59 21.23
C PHE A 184 -7.26 -6.00 19.81
N ILE A 185 -6.07 -5.51 19.40
CA ILE A 185 -5.85 -4.96 18.05
C ILE A 185 -6.09 -6.02 16.99
N SER A 186 -5.58 -7.25 17.20
CA SER A 186 -5.76 -8.35 16.24
C SER A 186 -7.24 -8.66 16.02
N ILE A 187 -8.01 -8.90 17.07
CA ILE A 187 -9.43 -9.26 16.95
C ILE A 187 -10.24 -8.09 16.40
N SER A 188 -10.04 -6.88 16.94
CA SER A 188 -10.79 -5.70 16.54
C SER A 188 -10.52 -5.32 15.08
N SER A 189 -9.26 -5.37 14.63
CA SER A 189 -8.90 -5.09 13.23
C SER A 189 -9.48 -6.14 12.29
N PHE A 190 -9.41 -7.42 12.67
CA PHE A 190 -9.98 -8.51 11.87
C PHE A 190 -11.48 -8.32 11.60
N ILE A 191 -12.27 -8.02 12.63
CA ILE A 191 -13.71 -7.78 12.50
C ILE A 191 -13.95 -6.49 11.68
N ASN A 192 -13.20 -5.43 11.95
CA ASN A 192 -13.39 -4.13 11.34
C ASN A 192 -13.19 -4.15 9.80
N VAL A 193 -12.30 -5.02 9.28
CA VAL A 193 -12.15 -5.22 7.83
C VAL A 193 -13.48 -5.51 7.14
N PHE A 194 -14.33 -6.34 7.76
CA PHE A 194 -15.63 -6.75 7.17
C PHE A 194 -16.77 -5.74 7.41
N MET A 195 -16.52 -4.67 8.19
CA MET A 195 -17.48 -3.57 8.40
C MET A 195 -17.34 -2.48 7.33
N THR A 196 -16.33 -2.54 6.49
CA THR A 196 -16.00 -1.51 5.51
C THR A 196 -16.18 -2.01 4.08
N GLU A 197 -16.27 -1.10 3.10
CA GLU A 197 -16.54 -1.44 1.70
C GLU A 197 -15.29 -1.79 0.86
N GLY A 198 -14.11 -1.83 1.46
CA GLY A 198 -12.82 -1.95 0.80
C GLY A 198 -12.50 -3.36 0.29
N ARG A 199 -12.95 -3.73 -0.93
CA ARG A 199 -12.69 -5.06 -1.54
C ARG A 199 -11.22 -5.45 -1.55
N ALA A 200 -10.32 -4.50 -1.84
CA ALA A 200 -8.87 -4.74 -1.82
C ALA A 200 -8.39 -5.21 -0.43
N GLY A 201 -8.95 -4.62 0.64
CA GLY A 201 -8.64 -5.03 2.02
C GLY A 201 -9.05 -6.46 2.33
N TYR A 202 -10.18 -6.95 1.79
CA TYR A 202 -10.58 -8.36 1.94
C TYR A 202 -9.56 -9.31 1.32
N VAL A 203 -9.13 -8.99 0.08
CA VAL A 203 -8.10 -9.78 -0.61
C VAL A 203 -6.80 -9.78 0.18
N ILE A 204 -6.37 -8.61 0.67
CA ILE A 204 -5.15 -8.48 1.48
C ILE A 204 -5.28 -9.26 2.79
N LEU A 205 -6.44 -9.21 3.46
CA LEU A 205 -6.67 -9.99 4.68
C LEU A 205 -6.49 -11.50 4.43
N PHE A 206 -7.06 -12.03 3.34
CA PHE A 206 -6.92 -13.45 2.99
C PHE A 206 -5.49 -13.84 2.63
N ILE A 207 -4.77 -12.98 1.90
CA ILE A 207 -3.34 -13.17 1.62
C ILE A 207 -2.54 -13.21 2.93
N LEU A 208 -2.76 -12.24 3.81
CA LEU A 208 -2.05 -12.14 5.09
C LEU A 208 -2.37 -13.29 6.03
N LEU A 209 -3.62 -13.74 6.05
CA LEU A 209 -4.03 -14.92 6.82
C LEU A 209 -3.29 -16.17 6.33
N SER A 210 -3.21 -16.37 5.01
CA SER A 210 -2.43 -17.47 4.42
C SER A 210 -0.97 -17.40 4.81
N LEU A 211 -0.36 -16.22 4.73
CA LEU A 211 1.04 -16.02 5.10
C LEU A 211 1.30 -16.29 6.58
N LEU A 212 0.36 -15.93 7.47
CA LEU A 212 0.46 -16.27 8.91
C LEU A 212 0.51 -17.78 9.11
N PHE A 213 -0.29 -18.58 8.40
CA PHE A 213 -0.24 -20.05 8.49
C PHE A 213 1.10 -20.59 7.99
N PHE A 214 1.62 -20.09 6.86
CA PHE A 214 2.93 -20.50 6.36
C PHE A 214 4.07 -20.10 7.29
N GLN A 215 3.98 -18.96 7.93
CA GLN A 215 4.97 -18.48 8.89
C GLN A 215 4.91 -19.22 10.24
N ALA A 216 3.72 -19.72 10.64
CA ALA A 216 3.54 -20.46 11.87
C ALA A 216 3.87 -21.96 11.72
N PHE A 217 3.50 -22.58 10.60
CA PHE A 217 3.56 -24.02 10.41
C PHE A 217 4.54 -24.46 9.30
N GLY A 218 5.22 -23.52 8.63
CA GLY A 218 6.08 -23.80 7.47
C GLY A 218 5.31 -24.04 6.18
N THR A 219 6.04 -24.25 5.08
CA THR A 219 5.48 -24.43 3.72
C THR A 219 5.20 -25.93 3.45
N ASN A 220 4.33 -26.54 4.24
CA ASN A 220 3.96 -27.95 4.10
C ASN A 220 2.46 -28.10 3.75
N LEU A 221 2.05 -29.31 3.35
CA LEU A 221 0.65 -29.59 2.99
C LEU A 221 -0.35 -29.26 4.10
N LYS A 222 0.05 -29.46 5.38
CA LYS A 222 -0.77 -29.11 6.53
C LYS A 222 -1.04 -27.62 6.60
N ALA A 223 -0.01 -26.78 6.40
CA ALA A 223 -0.18 -25.32 6.38
C ALA A 223 -1.06 -24.85 5.23
N ILE A 224 -0.89 -25.44 4.04
CA ILE A 224 -1.75 -25.17 2.86
C ILE A 224 -3.20 -25.51 3.19
N PHE A 225 -3.44 -26.73 3.70
CA PHE A 225 -4.81 -27.18 4.05
C PHE A 225 -5.44 -26.28 5.09
N LEU A 226 -4.74 -25.98 6.20
CA LEU A 226 -5.24 -25.10 7.26
C LEU A 226 -5.53 -23.69 6.74
N SER A 227 -4.70 -23.16 5.86
CA SER A 227 -4.92 -21.86 5.22
C SER A 227 -6.19 -21.86 4.40
N ILE A 228 -6.39 -22.84 3.51
CA ILE A 228 -7.59 -22.94 2.66
C ILE A 228 -8.86 -23.08 3.51
N VAL A 229 -8.84 -23.98 4.49
CA VAL A 229 -9.97 -24.21 5.39
C VAL A 229 -10.31 -22.93 6.20
N SER A 230 -9.28 -22.26 6.72
CA SER A 230 -9.50 -21.01 7.49
C SER A 230 -10.06 -19.90 6.60
N ILE A 231 -9.55 -19.73 5.39
CA ILE A 231 -10.11 -18.75 4.44
C ILE A 231 -11.58 -19.07 4.13
N ALA A 232 -11.90 -20.34 3.86
CA ALA A 232 -13.28 -20.75 3.60
C ALA A 232 -14.20 -20.44 4.79
N ILE A 233 -13.78 -20.79 6.02
CA ILE A 233 -14.55 -20.51 7.24
C ILE A 233 -14.75 -19.01 7.41
N VAL A 234 -13.69 -18.21 7.29
CA VAL A 234 -13.76 -16.74 7.43
C VAL A 234 -14.64 -16.13 6.35
N PHE A 235 -14.51 -16.58 5.11
CA PHE A 235 -15.34 -16.10 4.00
C PHE A 235 -16.83 -16.37 4.25
N PHE A 236 -17.20 -17.59 4.58
CA PHE A 236 -18.60 -17.94 4.84
C PHE A 236 -19.15 -17.26 6.10
N ALA A 237 -18.35 -17.17 7.17
CA ALA A 237 -18.75 -16.45 8.38
C ALA A 237 -18.99 -14.95 8.07
N ALA A 238 -18.10 -14.30 7.33
CA ALA A 238 -18.27 -12.91 6.92
C ALA A 238 -19.46 -12.72 5.96
N TYR A 239 -19.67 -13.63 5.01
CA TYR A 239 -20.82 -13.60 4.10
C TYR A 239 -22.16 -13.71 4.81
N LEU A 240 -22.23 -14.50 5.88
CA LEU A 240 -23.46 -14.68 6.67
C LEU A 240 -23.69 -13.55 7.67
N SER A 241 -22.62 -12.95 8.24
CA SER A 241 -22.73 -12.00 9.34
C SER A 241 -22.57 -10.53 8.92
N SER A 242 -21.90 -10.22 7.80
CA SER A 242 -21.70 -8.85 7.34
C SER A 242 -22.53 -8.50 6.13
N PRO A 243 -23.56 -7.62 6.26
CA PRO A 243 -24.33 -7.13 5.11
C PRO A 243 -23.46 -6.41 4.09
N THR A 244 -22.49 -5.60 4.53
CA THR A 244 -21.56 -4.87 3.69
C THR A 244 -20.72 -5.81 2.81
N PHE A 245 -20.10 -6.83 3.44
CA PHE A 245 -19.31 -7.84 2.70
C PHE A 245 -20.19 -8.62 1.72
N LYS A 246 -21.36 -9.10 2.14
CA LYS A 246 -22.33 -9.81 1.29
C LYS A 246 -22.70 -9.00 0.05
N GLN A 247 -23.08 -7.73 0.23
CA GLN A 247 -23.45 -6.84 -0.87
C GLN A 247 -22.29 -6.63 -1.85
N LYS A 248 -21.05 -6.48 -1.36
CA LYS A 248 -19.86 -6.31 -2.24
C LYS A 248 -19.55 -7.59 -3.04
N ILE A 249 -19.72 -8.75 -2.45
CA ILE A 249 -19.56 -10.03 -3.16
C ILE A 249 -20.66 -10.20 -4.20
N GLN A 250 -21.93 -10.00 -3.86
CA GLN A 250 -23.07 -10.10 -4.79
C GLN A 250 -22.88 -9.13 -5.97
N SER A 251 -22.58 -7.86 -5.73
CA SER A 251 -22.35 -6.88 -6.79
C SER A 251 -21.14 -7.22 -7.69
N THR A 252 -20.23 -8.07 -7.26
CA THR A 252 -19.14 -8.58 -8.08
C THR A 252 -19.64 -9.66 -9.04
N PHE A 253 -20.48 -10.57 -8.57
CA PHE A 253 -21.06 -11.63 -9.40
C PHE A 253 -22.10 -11.10 -10.39
N ASP A 254 -22.90 -10.09 -10.03
CA ASP A 254 -23.90 -9.48 -10.91
C ASP A 254 -23.27 -8.90 -12.18
N VAL A 255 -22.06 -8.37 -12.10
CA VAL A 255 -21.32 -7.87 -13.27
C VAL A 255 -20.87 -8.97 -14.21
N THR A 256 -20.50 -10.15 -13.67
CA THR A 256 -20.08 -11.28 -14.50
C THR A 256 -21.23 -11.94 -15.23
N ASN A 257 -22.45 -11.85 -14.69
CA ASN A 257 -23.64 -12.48 -15.25
C ASN A 257 -24.42 -11.58 -16.24
N ASN A 258 -24.25 -10.25 -16.17
CA ASN A 258 -24.97 -9.30 -17.02
C ASN A 258 -24.02 -8.31 -17.69
N PHE A 259 -23.48 -8.67 -18.85
CA PHE A 259 -22.58 -7.82 -19.64
C PHE A 259 -23.21 -6.48 -20.05
N SER A 260 -24.54 -6.38 -20.18
CA SER A 260 -25.24 -5.11 -20.44
C SER A 260 -25.11 -4.07 -19.33
N ASN A 261 -24.78 -4.48 -18.10
CA ASN A 261 -24.61 -3.58 -16.94
C ASN A 261 -23.14 -3.26 -16.60
N ILE A 262 -22.19 -3.67 -17.46
CA ILE A 262 -20.75 -3.43 -17.24
C ILE A 262 -20.47 -1.93 -17.02
N GLN A 263 -21.10 -1.06 -17.82
CA GLN A 263 -20.91 0.39 -17.80
C GLN A 263 -21.23 1.03 -16.45
N ASN A 264 -22.23 0.48 -15.74
CA ASN A 264 -22.74 1.03 -14.49
C ASN A 264 -22.01 0.50 -13.24
N SER A 265 -21.23 -0.57 -13.38
CA SER A 265 -20.52 -1.20 -12.26
C SER A 265 -19.10 -0.66 -12.09
N SER A 266 -18.61 -0.63 -10.84
CA SER A 266 -17.23 -0.21 -10.57
C SER A 266 -16.18 -1.19 -11.16
N ILE A 267 -16.52 -2.45 -11.32
CA ILE A 267 -15.64 -3.48 -11.93
C ILE A 267 -15.60 -3.29 -13.43
N GLY A 268 -16.76 -3.13 -14.08
CA GLY A 268 -16.84 -2.91 -15.51
C GLY A 268 -16.11 -1.65 -15.96
N LYS A 269 -16.25 -0.54 -15.21
CA LYS A 269 -15.46 0.69 -15.46
C LYS A 269 -13.95 0.42 -15.41
N ARG A 270 -13.47 -0.40 -14.48
CA ARG A 270 -12.05 -0.76 -14.39
C ARG A 270 -11.58 -1.63 -15.55
N LEU A 271 -12.42 -2.55 -16.03
CA LEU A 271 -12.11 -3.37 -17.21
C LEU A 271 -11.95 -2.49 -18.46
N ILE A 272 -12.82 -1.49 -18.63
CA ILE A 272 -12.73 -0.55 -19.75
C ILE A 272 -11.49 0.34 -19.61
N MET A 273 -11.20 0.83 -18.41
CA MET A 273 -9.95 1.57 -18.16
C MET A 273 -8.72 0.71 -18.46
N ALA A 274 -8.75 -0.57 -18.13
CA ALA A 274 -7.66 -1.50 -18.44
C ALA A 274 -7.50 -1.71 -19.95
N ASP A 275 -8.60 -1.89 -20.68
CA ASP A 275 -8.59 -2.04 -22.15
C ASP A 275 -7.93 -0.82 -22.82
N ILE A 276 -8.35 0.39 -22.44
CA ILE A 276 -7.77 1.62 -22.98
C ILE A 276 -6.31 1.77 -22.60
N SER A 277 -5.94 1.46 -21.33
CA SER A 277 -4.54 1.54 -20.88
C SER A 277 -3.63 0.59 -21.66
N ILE A 278 -4.12 -0.61 -21.99
CA ILE A 278 -3.40 -1.59 -22.79
C ILE A 278 -3.23 -1.08 -24.25
N GLU A 279 -4.21 -0.36 -24.79
CA GLU A 279 -4.11 0.25 -26.12
C GLU A 279 -3.06 1.36 -26.13
N ILE A 280 -3.07 2.28 -25.13
CA ILE A 280 -2.03 3.30 -24.96
C ILE A 280 -0.63 2.64 -24.90
N PHE A 281 -0.49 1.60 -24.10
CA PHE A 281 0.77 0.86 -23.96
C PHE A 281 1.24 0.23 -25.28
N LYS A 282 0.33 -0.38 -26.07
CA LYS A 282 0.66 -0.99 -27.34
C LYS A 282 1.14 0.05 -28.38
N GLU A 283 0.51 1.22 -28.41
CA GLU A 283 0.91 2.32 -29.29
C GLU A 283 2.27 2.92 -28.91
N ASN A 284 2.64 2.87 -27.61
CA ASN A 284 3.84 3.49 -27.04
C ASN A 284 4.67 2.48 -26.21
N PHE A 285 4.95 1.31 -26.79
CA PHE A 285 5.43 0.12 -26.07
C PHE A 285 6.68 0.33 -25.23
N LEU A 286 7.75 0.96 -25.78
CA LEU A 286 9.05 1.00 -25.10
C LEU A 286 9.11 2.00 -23.95
N PHE A 287 8.73 3.26 -24.20
CA PHE A 287 8.94 4.37 -23.27
C PHE A 287 7.65 4.99 -22.75
N GLY A 288 6.49 4.52 -23.22
CA GLY A 288 5.19 5.11 -22.88
C GLY A 288 5.00 6.51 -23.49
N THR A 289 3.89 7.14 -23.14
CA THR A 289 3.51 8.46 -23.66
C THR A 289 4.22 9.61 -22.94
N GLY A 290 4.71 9.37 -21.75
CA GLY A 290 5.27 10.38 -20.85
C GLY A 290 4.52 10.43 -19.53
N VAL A 291 5.26 10.78 -18.46
CA VAL A 291 4.68 10.86 -17.13
C VAL A 291 3.63 11.96 -17.05
N GLY A 292 2.40 11.61 -16.62
CA GLY A 292 1.29 12.56 -16.49
C GLY A 292 0.35 12.63 -17.67
N ASP A 293 0.70 12.07 -18.84
CA ASP A 293 -0.09 12.17 -20.06
C ASP A 293 -1.26 11.17 -20.13
N PHE A 294 -1.31 10.20 -19.21
CA PHE A 294 -2.36 9.15 -19.18
C PHE A 294 -3.79 9.71 -19.35
N GLU A 295 -4.12 10.82 -18.69
CA GLU A 295 -5.48 11.38 -18.75
C GLU A 295 -5.85 11.85 -20.16
N ASP A 296 -4.93 12.49 -20.86
CA ASP A 296 -5.17 13.05 -22.19
C ASP A 296 -5.21 11.94 -23.24
N ASP A 297 -4.32 10.94 -23.15
CA ASP A 297 -4.33 9.78 -24.03
C ASP A 297 -5.53 8.88 -23.81
N TYR A 298 -5.93 8.67 -22.56
CA TYR A 298 -7.18 7.99 -22.23
C TYR A 298 -8.36 8.68 -22.91
N LYS A 299 -8.43 10.02 -22.84
CA LYS A 299 -9.49 10.79 -23.48
C LYS A 299 -9.48 10.67 -25.00
N LYS A 300 -8.31 10.71 -25.65
CA LYS A 300 -8.16 10.54 -27.10
C LYS A 300 -8.71 9.17 -27.55
N ILE A 301 -8.28 8.08 -26.90
CA ILE A 301 -8.70 6.72 -27.24
C ILE A 301 -10.17 6.49 -26.90
N MET A 302 -10.64 6.98 -25.74
CA MET A 302 -12.03 6.87 -25.34
C MET A 302 -12.99 7.52 -26.35
N LEU A 303 -12.67 8.72 -26.84
CA LEU A 303 -13.47 9.39 -27.86
C LEU A 303 -13.55 8.57 -29.15
N LYS A 304 -12.42 8.01 -29.61
CA LYS A 304 -12.37 7.12 -30.77
C LYS A 304 -13.25 5.86 -30.58
N LYS A 305 -13.19 5.24 -29.39
CA LYS A 305 -13.98 4.05 -29.06
C LYS A 305 -15.48 4.36 -28.94
N LYS A 306 -15.89 5.51 -28.40
CA LYS A 306 -17.28 5.94 -28.31
C LYS A 306 -17.95 6.04 -29.69
N LEU A 307 -17.22 6.46 -30.70
CA LEU A 307 -17.74 6.56 -32.08
C LEU A 307 -18.02 5.18 -32.72
N ASN A 308 -17.34 4.14 -32.25
CA ASN A 308 -17.34 2.83 -32.90
C ASN A 308 -18.07 1.75 -32.08
N ASN A 309 -18.41 2.00 -30.79
CA ASN A 309 -18.98 0.97 -29.93
C ASN A 309 -19.80 1.58 -28.78
N GLU A 310 -21.06 1.16 -28.67
CA GLU A 310 -22.02 1.61 -27.67
C GLU A 310 -21.59 1.33 -26.22
N ILE A 311 -20.75 0.30 -25.98
CA ILE A 311 -20.25 -0.05 -24.65
C ILE A 311 -19.52 1.12 -23.96
N TYR A 312 -18.98 2.07 -24.72
CA TYR A 312 -18.20 3.19 -24.20
C TYR A 312 -19.02 4.47 -24.01
N THR A 313 -20.30 4.53 -24.43
CA THR A 313 -21.09 5.80 -24.49
C THR A 313 -21.31 6.44 -23.13
N ASP A 314 -21.66 5.66 -22.12
CA ASP A 314 -22.02 6.16 -20.78
C ASP A 314 -20.84 6.27 -19.81
N ILE A 315 -19.62 6.05 -20.29
CA ILE A 315 -18.41 6.07 -19.46
C ILE A 315 -17.80 7.47 -19.45
N ALA A 316 -17.21 7.83 -18.29
CA ALA A 316 -16.49 9.10 -18.18
C ALA A 316 -15.44 9.24 -19.28
N SER A 317 -15.47 10.39 -19.98
CA SER A 317 -14.56 10.64 -21.12
C SER A 317 -13.13 10.86 -20.69
N SER A 318 -12.85 11.08 -19.39
CA SER A 318 -11.50 11.24 -18.86
C SER A 318 -11.38 10.62 -17.48
N THR A 319 -10.21 10.07 -17.19
CA THR A 319 -9.80 9.61 -15.85
C THR A 319 -8.30 9.83 -15.66
N LYS A 320 -7.92 10.24 -14.46
CA LYS A 320 -6.51 10.46 -14.09
C LYS A 320 -5.77 9.19 -13.72
N ASN A 321 -6.48 8.06 -13.57
CA ASN A 321 -5.92 6.84 -13.02
C ASN A 321 -6.69 5.62 -13.54
N PRO A 322 -6.02 4.61 -14.11
CA PRO A 322 -6.65 3.37 -14.57
C PRO A 322 -7.06 2.42 -13.43
N HIS A 323 -6.91 2.82 -12.16
CA HIS A 323 -7.07 1.97 -10.99
C HIS A 323 -6.21 0.70 -11.03
N SER A 324 -5.01 0.83 -11.58
CA SER A 324 -3.92 -0.15 -11.53
C SER A 324 -2.61 0.58 -11.74
N PHE A 325 -1.68 0.46 -10.79
CA PHE A 325 -0.37 1.11 -10.92
C PHE A 325 0.47 0.51 -12.05
N TYR A 326 0.31 -0.80 -12.32
CA TYR A 326 0.99 -1.47 -13.43
C TYR A 326 0.55 -0.92 -14.79
N LEU A 327 -0.77 -0.76 -14.97
CA LEU A 327 -1.32 -0.20 -16.20
C LEU A 327 -0.92 1.27 -16.38
N LEU A 328 -0.88 2.02 -15.29
CA LEU A 328 -0.43 3.41 -15.32
C LEU A 328 1.04 3.51 -15.74
N VAL A 329 1.92 2.72 -15.11
CA VAL A 329 3.34 2.65 -15.46
C VAL A 329 3.56 2.18 -16.88
N ALA A 330 2.79 1.18 -17.34
CA ALA A 330 2.83 0.69 -18.72
C ALA A 330 2.45 1.79 -19.73
N ALA A 331 1.40 2.55 -19.46
CA ALA A 331 0.94 3.62 -20.34
C ALA A 331 1.92 4.82 -20.35
N GLU A 332 2.31 5.33 -19.16
CA GLU A 332 3.13 6.53 -19.04
C GLU A 332 4.64 6.29 -19.31
N LEU A 333 5.18 5.11 -18.90
CA LEU A 333 6.64 4.82 -18.94
C LEU A 333 6.99 3.58 -19.77
N GLY A 334 6.01 2.93 -20.38
CA GLY A 334 6.20 1.79 -21.26
C GLY A 334 6.79 0.55 -20.59
N PHE A 335 7.36 -0.32 -21.41
CA PHE A 335 8.02 -1.55 -20.96
C PHE A 335 9.25 -1.25 -20.07
N VAL A 336 9.97 -0.18 -20.36
CA VAL A 336 11.09 0.27 -19.51
C VAL A 336 10.61 0.59 -18.11
N GLY A 337 9.48 1.31 -17.96
CA GLY A 337 8.87 1.57 -16.65
C GLY A 337 8.53 0.30 -15.86
N LEU A 338 7.94 -0.70 -16.55
CA LEU A 338 7.64 -1.99 -15.92
C LEU A 338 8.90 -2.75 -15.49
N LEU A 339 9.99 -2.67 -16.25
CA LEU A 339 11.28 -3.27 -15.86
C LEU A 339 11.85 -2.63 -14.59
N PHE A 340 11.82 -1.29 -14.48
CA PHE A 340 12.30 -0.60 -13.28
C PHE A 340 11.43 -0.88 -12.07
N LEU A 341 10.10 -0.95 -12.24
CA LEU A 341 9.16 -1.35 -11.18
C LEU A 341 9.41 -2.81 -10.75
N GLY A 342 9.61 -3.71 -11.71
CA GLY A 342 9.98 -5.10 -11.46
C GLY A 342 11.30 -5.22 -10.70
N TYR A 343 12.30 -4.42 -11.07
CA TYR A 343 13.58 -4.36 -10.37
C TYR A 343 13.44 -3.85 -8.93
N LEU A 344 12.56 -2.88 -8.68
CA LEU A 344 12.25 -2.39 -7.33
C LEU A 344 11.71 -3.53 -6.44
N PHE A 345 10.72 -4.28 -6.91
CA PHE A 345 10.19 -5.42 -6.17
C PHE A 345 11.21 -6.56 -6.04
N PHE A 346 11.99 -6.84 -7.08
CA PHE A 346 13.09 -7.82 -7.01
C PHE A 346 14.10 -7.44 -5.92
N ALA A 347 14.53 -6.18 -5.86
CA ALA A 347 15.45 -5.69 -4.82
C ALA A 347 14.84 -5.80 -3.43
N HIS A 348 13.54 -5.46 -3.28
CA HIS A 348 12.80 -5.63 -2.03
C HIS A 348 12.84 -7.10 -1.56
N PHE A 349 12.38 -8.04 -2.39
CA PHE A 349 12.31 -9.45 -2.01
C PHE A 349 13.70 -10.07 -1.80
N LYS A 350 14.69 -9.70 -2.60
CA LYS A 350 16.06 -10.17 -2.42
C LYS A 350 16.61 -9.79 -1.04
N LEU A 351 16.41 -8.54 -0.60
CA LEU A 351 16.82 -8.10 0.73
C LEU A 351 15.97 -8.75 1.83
N ALA A 352 14.66 -8.87 1.64
CA ALA A 352 13.77 -9.53 2.58
C ALA A 352 14.17 -10.99 2.83
N LEU A 353 14.39 -11.77 1.76
CA LEU A 353 14.73 -13.19 1.83
C LEU A 353 16.08 -13.45 2.48
N THR A 354 17.03 -12.53 2.35
CA THR A 354 18.37 -12.63 2.97
C THR A 354 18.46 -12.02 4.36
N HIS A 355 17.32 -11.55 4.92
CA HIS A 355 17.31 -10.94 6.26
C HIS A 355 17.54 -12.00 7.35
N LYS A 356 18.43 -11.70 8.34
CA LYS A 356 18.79 -12.64 9.41
C LYS A 356 17.66 -12.92 10.41
N SER A 357 16.86 -11.90 10.72
CA SER A 357 15.71 -12.03 11.63
C SER A 357 14.49 -12.57 10.90
N MET A 358 13.98 -13.73 11.32
CA MET A 358 12.76 -14.32 10.76
C MET A 358 11.56 -13.37 10.90
N PHE A 359 11.40 -12.74 12.05
CA PHE A 359 10.33 -11.77 12.29
C PHE A 359 10.31 -10.65 11.25
N LYS A 360 11.47 -10.02 10.99
CA LYS A 360 11.60 -8.95 10.00
C LYS A 360 11.44 -9.45 8.58
N LYS A 361 12.02 -10.63 8.27
CA LYS A 361 11.87 -11.29 6.98
C LYS A 361 10.38 -11.52 6.65
N ASP A 362 9.64 -12.07 7.60
CA ASP A 362 8.21 -12.39 7.43
C ASP A 362 7.38 -11.14 7.16
N ILE A 363 7.61 -10.05 7.91
CA ILE A 363 6.91 -8.79 7.70
C ILE A 363 7.26 -8.21 6.32
N LEU A 364 8.55 -8.16 5.95
CA LEU A 364 8.97 -7.63 4.66
C LEU A 364 8.36 -8.41 3.48
N ILE A 365 8.40 -9.75 3.53
CA ILE A 365 7.78 -10.58 2.50
C ILE A 365 6.28 -10.29 2.42
N SER A 366 5.60 -10.22 3.55
CA SER A 366 4.16 -9.96 3.58
C SER A 366 3.82 -8.57 3.02
N ILE A 367 4.54 -7.53 3.40
CA ILE A 367 4.37 -6.18 2.84
C ILE A 367 4.66 -6.16 1.34
N GLY A 368 5.73 -6.81 0.88
CA GLY A 368 6.03 -6.92 -0.54
C GLY A 368 4.89 -7.57 -1.34
N ILE A 369 4.36 -8.70 -0.87
CA ILE A 369 3.22 -9.41 -1.50
C ILE A 369 1.96 -8.55 -1.46
N CYS A 370 1.67 -7.88 -0.33
CA CYS A 370 0.53 -6.98 -0.23
C CYS A 370 0.60 -5.85 -1.28
N PHE A 371 1.75 -5.18 -1.41
CA PHE A 371 1.89 -4.10 -2.38
C PHE A 371 1.94 -4.57 -3.83
N LEU A 372 2.45 -5.78 -4.11
CA LEU A 372 2.25 -6.40 -5.42
C LEU A 372 0.75 -6.55 -5.73
N ALA A 373 -0.04 -7.12 -4.81
CA ALA A 373 -1.47 -7.33 -5.00
C ALA A 373 -2.27 -6.02 -5.06
N LEU A 374 -2.00 -5.08 -4.15
CA LEU A 374 -2.69 -3.79 -4.07
C LEU A 374 -2.54 -2.97 -5.36
N ASN A 375 -1.34 -2.93 -5.94
CA ASN A 375 -1.07 -2.18 -7.17
C ASN A 375 -1.78 -2.73 -8.43
N PHE A 376 -2.37 -3.94 -8.38
CA PHE A 376 -3.31 -4.41 -9.39
C PHE A 376 -4.69 -3.75 -9.24
N SER A 377 -5.13 -3.46 -8.01
CA SER A 377 -6.48 -2.97 -7.74
C SER A 377 -6.61 -1.46 -7.72
N ASP A 378 -5.52 -0.73 -7.52
CA ASP A 378 -5.43 0.73 -7.62
C ASP A 378 -3.96 1.18 -7.68
N SER A 379 -3.71 2.48 -7.90
CA SER A 379 -2.36 3.05 -7.91
C SER A 379 -1.89 3.42 -6.50
N TYR A 380 -1.66 2.41 -5.66
CA TYR A 380 -1.32 2.60 -4.25
C TYR A 380 -0.01 3.37 -4.01
N PHE A 381 0.93 3.30 -4.93
CA PHE A 381 2.17 4.08 -4.83
C PHE A 381 1.99 5.57 -5.13
N LEU A 382 0.82 6.00 -5.61
CA LEU A 382 0.47 7.41 -5.78
C LEU A 382 -0.35 8.00 -4.64
N GLY A 383 -0.86 7.16 -3.75
CA GLY A 383 -1.66 7.59 -2.59
C GLY A 383 -0.77 7.88 -1.39
N HIS A 384 -0.87 9.05 -0.77
CA HIS A 384 0.00 9.44 0.35
C HIS A 384 -0.01 8.46 1.52
N PHE A 385 -1.19 8.02 1.98
CA PHE A 385 -1.26 7.06 3.08
C PHE A 385 -0.63 5.71 2.74
N SER A 386 -0.85 5.21 1.52
CA SER A 386 -0.34 3.91 1.09
C SER A 386 1.14 3.96 0.76
N SER A 387 1.64 5.02 0.13
CA SER A 387 3.07 5.20 -0.10
C SER A 387 3.84 5.36 1.21
N PHE A 388 3.29 6.09 2.19
CA PHE A 388 3.86 6.18 3.54
C PHE A 388 3.85 4.84 4.28
N LEU A 389 2.82 4.03 4.10
CA LEU A 389 2.77 2.69 4.67
C LEU A 389 3.93 1.82 4.14
N TYR A 390 4.14 1.82 2.82
CA TYR A 390 5.26 1.13 2.20
C TYR A 390 6.61 1.68 2.68
N LEU A 391 6.78 3.00 2.60
CA LEU A 391 7.97 3.72 3.08
C LEU A 391 8.30 3.37 4.53
N PHE A 392 7.31 3.36 5.42
CA PHE A 392 7.48 3.04 6.83
C PHE A 392 8.09 1.66 7.02
N PHE A 393 7.46 0.62 6.45
CA PHE A 393 7.94 -0.75 6.63
C PHE A 393 9.30 -1.01 5.99
N VAL A 394 9.53 -0.55 4.75
CA VAL A 394 10.81 -0.80 4.08
C VAL A 394 11.95 -0.03 4.71
N SER A 395 11.72 1.23 5.14
CA SER A 395 12.75 2.03 5.79
C SER A 395 13.11 1.49 7.17
N LEU A 396 12.11 1.04 7.93
CA LEU A 396 12.31 0.47 9.26
C LEU A 396 13.03 -0.87 9.23
N LEU A 397 12.66 -1.75 8.29
CA LEU A 397 13.08 -3.15 8.32
C LEU A 397 14.28 -3.46 7.42
N LEU A 398 14.56 -2.63 6.39
CA LEU A 398 15.71 -2.79 5.50
C LEU A 398 16.94 -1.96 5.88
N SER A 399 16.84 -1.12 6.92
CA SER A 399 17.92 -0.20 7.35
C SER A 399 19.12 -0.87 8.01
N GLU A 400 19.02 -2.11 8.46
CA GLU A 400 20.05 -2.80 9.26
C GLU A 400 21.24 -3.36 8.44
N ARG A 401 21.32 -3.08 7.14
CA ARG A 401 22.36 -3.65 6.25
C ARG A 401 23.31 -2.61 5.66
N ALA A 402 23.44 -1.50 6.33
CA ALA A 402 24.49 -0.55 5.99
C ALA A 402 25.69 -0.73 6.93
#